data_585523001f886b294b3bb36e41cc7224
#
_entry.id   585523001f886b294b3bb36e41cc7224
#
_cell.length_a   1.000
_cell.length_b   1.000
_cell.length_c   1.000
_cell.angle_alpha   90.00
_cell.angle_beta   90.00
_cell.angle_gamma   90.00
#
_symmetry.space_group_name_H-M   'P 1'
#
loop_
_entity.id
_entity.type
_entity.pdbx_description
1 polymer ?
#
loop_
_entity_poly.entity_id
_entity_poly.type
_entity_poly.pdbx_seq_one_letter_code
_entity_poly.pdbx_strand_id
1 'polypeptide(L)'
;MTERMRRRLVLSALALAASTCSAFASAGVCEREIVSAAAKYGIPTGILYSVGLTETGRKGSLQPYAMNIEGKAYFGTGIEDVLARFDEARARGAKLIDLGCMQINHHFHGEHFGSPGEMLDPHRNVEYAARFLSDLRARHESWTMAVARYHAGPNNDPAQKKYVCRVIANLVATGYGKWTPNATQFCR
;
A
#
# COMPACT_ATOMS: atom_id res chain seq x y z
N MET A 1 17.47 -63.10 35.32
CA MET A 1 17.58 -62.66 33.92
C MET A 1 16.35 -61.79 33.63
N THR A 2 16.34 -60.55 33.50
CA THR A 2 17.27 -59.41 33.76
C THR A 2 16.50 -58.16 33.34
N GLU A 3 16.40 -57.35 34.30
CA GLU A 3 15.69 -56.01 34.33
C GLU A 3 16.39 -54.93 33.48
N ARG A 4 16.84 -55.21 32.29
CA ARG A 4 17.63 -54.25 31.48
C ARG A 4 17.06 -53.83 30.13
N MET A 5 15.76 -54.03 29.87
CA MET A 5 15.21 -53.75 28.54
C MET A 5 13.96 -52.82 28.51
N ARG A 6 13.79 -51.98 29.53
CA ARG A 6 12.66 -51.03 29.59
C ARG A 6 13.04 -49.54 29.71
N ARG A 7 14.24 -49.14 29.29
CA ARG A 7 14.69 -47.73 29.42
C ARG A 7 15.22 -47.11 28.12
N ARG A 8 14.60 -47.39 26.96
CA ARG A 8 14.96 -46.68 25.72
C ARG A 8 13.76 -46.47 24.83
N LEU A 9 12.75 -45.70 25.28
CA LEU A 9 11.64 -45.25 24.37
C LEU A 9 10.86 -44.12 25.03
N VAL A 10 11.52 -43.02 25.42
CA VAL A 10 10.87 -41.74 25.71
C VAL A 10 11.91 -40.66 25.48
N LEU A 11 12.17 -40.27 24.25
CA LEU A 11 12.91 -39.04 23.89
C LEU A 11 12.88 -38.87 22.39
N SER A 12 11.71 -38.50 21.82
CA SER A 12 11.61 -37.94 20.46
C SER A 12 10.22 -37.41 20.19
N ALA A 13 9.83 -36.35 20.87
CA ALA A 13 8.64 -35.58 20.47
C ALA A 13 8.68 -34.20 21.12
N LEU A 14 9.67 -33.39 20.76
CA LEU A 14 9.63 -31.94 21.06
C LEU A 14 10.56 -31.20 20.10
N ALA A 15 10.16 -31.01 18.85
CA ALA A 15 10.78 -30.05 17.95
C ALA A 15 9.95 -29.85 16.69
N LEU A 16 8.78 -29.23 16.81
CA LEU A 16 8.08 -28.65 15.64
C LEU A 16 7.07 -27.60 16.11
N ALA A 17 7.56 -26.46 16.60
CA ALA A 17 6.73 -25.28 16.83
C ALA A 17 7.61 -24.03 16.89
N ALA A 18 8.29 -23.66 15.81
CA ALA A 18 8.92 -22.36 15.69
C ALA A 18 9.26 -22.06 14.23
N SER A 19 8.25 -21.77 13.38
CA SER A 19 8.52 -21.29 12.03
C SER A 19 7.33 -20.56 11.40
N THR A 20 6.67 -19.64 12.12
CA THR A 20 5.65 -18.80 11.51
C THR A 20 5.84 -17.28 11.75
N CYS A 21 6.97 -16.86 12.29
CA CYS A 21 7.21 -15.44 12.62
C CYS A 21 8.17 -14.70 11.68
N SER A 22 8.60 -15.31 10.57
CA SER A 22 9.66 -14.70 9.72
C SER A 22 9.17 -13.90 8.51
N ALA A 23 7.87 -13.91 8.18
CA ALA A 23 7.36 -13.20 7.00
C ALA A 23 7.26 -11.68 7.19
N PHE A 24 7.16 -11.17 8.42
CA PHE A 24 7.02 -9.73 8.68
C PHE A 24 8.35 -9.01 8.91
N ALA A 25 9.44 -9.71 9.11
CA ALA A 25 10.75 -9.09 9.39
C ALA A 25 11.40 -8.42 8.16
N SER A 26 10.91 -8.71 6.94
CA SER A 26 11.39 -8.12 5.69
C SER A 26 10.44 -7.10 5.06
N ALA A 27 9.30 -6.82 5.69
CA ALA A 27 8.35 -5.83 5.18
C ALA A 27 8.95 -4.43 5.26
N GLY A 28 8.87 -3.66 4.17
CA GLY A 28 9.27 -2.26 4.13
C GLY A 28 8.43 -1.39 5.08
N VAL A 29 8.88 -0.16 5.31
CA VAL A 29 8.20 0.75 6.24
C VAL A 29 6.76 1.04 5.80
N CYS A 30 6.51 1.27 4.50
CA CYS A 30 5.17 1.50 3.97
C CYS A 30 4.25 0.30 4.21
N GLU A 31 4.75 -0.92 4.01
CA GLU A 31 3.98 -2.16 4.19
C GLU A 31 3.54 -2.36 5.64
N ARG A 32 4.42 -2.05 6.61
CA ARG A 32 4.05 -2.11 8.04
C ARG A 32 2.96 -1.11 8.40
N GLU A 33 3.08 0.11 7.90
CA GLU A 33 2.06 1.16 8.12
C GLU A 33 0.73 0.79 7.46
N ILE A 34 0.74 0.15 6.28
CA ILE A 34 -0.47 -0.35 5.62
C ILE A 34 -1.20 -1.38 6.48
N VAL A 35 -0.49 -2.35 7.08
CA VAL A 35 -1.12 -3.35 7.95
C VAL A 35 -1.77 -2.68 9.16
N SER A 36 -1.08 -1.73 9.79
CA SER A 36 -1.60 -0.98 10.94
C SER A 36 -2.83 -0.14 10.57
N ALA A 37 -2.73 0.65 9.51
CA ALA A 37 -3.81 1.53 9.06
C ALA A 37 -5.02 0.75 8.55
N ALA A 38 -4.82 -0.37 7.84
CA ALA A 38 -5.90 -1.23 7.38
C ALA A 38 -6.73 -1.76 8.57
N ALA A 39 -6.06 -2.23 9.63
CA ALA A 39 -6.74 -2.66 10.85
C ALA A 39 -7.48 -1.51 11.54
N LYS A 40 -6.85 -0.34 11.67
CA LYS A 40 -7.44 0.85 12.32
C LYS A 40 -8.70 1.35 11.61
N TYR A 41 -8.71 1.36 10.29
CA TYR A 41 -9.80 1.92 9.47
C TYR A 41 -10.76 0.86 8.88
N GLY A 42 -10.63 -0.40 9.28
CA GLY A 42 -11.51 -1.49 8.82
C GLY A 42 -11.41 -1.78 7.32
N ILE A 43 -10.24 -1.56 6.72
CA ILE A 43 -9.99 -1.81 5.30
C ILE A 43 -9.41 -3.21 5.14
N PRO A 44 -9.90 -4.06 4.21
CA PRO A 44 -9.20 -5.30 3.89
C PRO A 44 -7.75 -5.01 3.51
N THR A 45 -6.79 -5.57 4.25
CA THR A 45 -5.35 -5.28 4.08
C THR A 45 -4.90 -5.42 2.63
N GLY A 46 -5.38 -6.46 1.93
CA GLY A 46 -5.06 -6.68 0.52
C GLY A 46 -5.50 -5.52 -0.38
N ILE A 47 -6.62 -4.85 -0.09
CA ILE A 47 -7.09 -3.69 -0.87
C ILE A 47 -6.12 -2.51 -0.66
N LEU A 48 -5.85 -2.11 0.58
CA LEU A 48 -4.96 -0.97 0.86
C LEU A 48 -3.55 -1.23 0.33
N TYR A 49 -3.04 -2.45 0.49
CA TYR A 49 -1.73 -2.85 -0.05
C TYR A 49 -1.69 -2.80 -1.58
N SER A 50 -2.73 -3.30 -2.25
CA SER A 50 -2.81 -3.29 -3.72
C SER A 50 -2.95 -1.87 -4.29
N VAL A 51 -3.63 -0.97 -3.59
CA VAL A 51 -3.63 0.48 -3.90
C VAL A 51 -2.19 1.01 -3.82
N GLY A 52 -1.50 0.83 -2.69
CA GLY A 52 -0.12 1.27 -2.53
C GLY A 52 0.84 0.72 -3.60
N LEU A 53 0.74 -0.58 -3.93
CA LEU A 53 1.51 -1.17 -5.03
C LEU A 53 1.20 -0.56 -6.40
N THR A 54 -0.04 -0.11 -6.61
CA THR A 54 -0.44 0.57 -7.85
C THR A 54 0.16 1.97 -7.92
N GLU A 55 0.31 2.63 -6.77
CA GLU A 55 0.88 3.98 -6.67
C GLU A 55 2.42 3.99 -6.77
N THR A 56 3.08 3.22 -5.94
CA THR A 56 4.55 3.29 -5.78
C THR A 56 5.27 1.97 -5.92
N GLY A 57 4.55 0.87 -6.24
CA GLY A 57 5.13 -0.47 -6.31
C GLY A 57 6.30 -0.57 -7.29
N ARG A 58 7.49 -0.87 -6.76
CA ARG A 58 8.71 -1.09 -7.53
C ARG A 58 9.40 -2.35 -7.02
N LYS A 59 9.62 -3.31 -7.91
CA LYS A 59 10.21 -4.62 -7.54
C LYS A 59 9.48 -5.32 -6.38
N GLY A 60 8.13 -5.18 -6.33
CA GLY A 60 7.30 -5.82 -5.31
C GLY A 60 7.26 -5.13 -3.94
N SER A 61 7.84 -3.94 -3.79
CA SER A 61 7.83 -3.16 -2.55
C SER A 61 7.39 -1.73 -2.81
N LEU A 62 6.74 -1.11 -1.81
CA LEU A 62 6.37 0.29 -1.85
C LEU A 62 7.58 1.20 -1.57
N GLN A 63 7.52 2.43 -2.07
CA GLN A 63 8.62 3.38 -1.99
C GLN A 63 8.22 4.60 -1.14
N PRO A 64 8.76 4.78 0.08
CA PRO A 64 8.39 5.90 0.95
C PRO A 64 8.82 7.27 0.39
N TYR A 65 9.91 7.29 -0.36
CA TYR A 65 10.46 8.50 -0.98
C TYR A 65 10.14 8.59 -2.48
N ALA A 66 8.95 8.07 -2.85
CA ALA A 66 8.43 8.25 -4.20
C ALA A 66 7.75 9.61 -4.34
N MET A 67 7.94 10.23 -5.49
CA MET A 67 7.26 11.44 -5.91
C MET A 67 6.86 11.35 -7.38
N ASN A 68 5.72 11.90 -7.74
CA ASN A 68 5.31 12.08 -9.12
C ASN A 68 5.10 13.58 -9.38
N ILE A 69 5.78 14.11 -10.38
CA ILE A 69 5.65 15.50 -10.78
C ILE A 69 5.00 15.53 -12.16
N GLU A 70 3.70 15.86 -12.20
CA GLU A 70 2.94 16.01 -13.45
C GLU A 70 3.11 14.81 -14.40
N GLY A 71 3.01 13.58 -13.83
CA GLY A 71 3.12 12.32 -14.57
C GLY A 71 4.53 11.74 -14.67
N LYS A 72 5.56 12.44 -14.17
CA LYS A 72 6.97 11.97 -14.16
C LYS A 72 7.36 11.44 -12.79
N ALA A 73 7.55 10.13 -12.69
CA ALA A 73 7.95 9.50 -11.44
C ALA A 73 9.40 9.81 -11.07
N TYR A 74 9.62 10.07 -9.78
CA TYR A 74 10.92 10.22 -9.15
C TYR A 74 11.00 9.35 -7.90
N PHE A 75 12.13 8.70 -7.68
CA PHE A 75 12.37 7.85 -6.51
C PHE A 75 13.63 8.36 -5.80
N GLY A 76 13.42 9.09 -4.72
CA GLY A 76 14.50 9.68 -3.95
C GLY A 76 15.26 8.68 -3.09
N THR A 77 16.46 9.08 -2.70
CA THR A 77 17.33 8.32 -1.79
C THR A 77 17.01 8.57 -0.32
N GLY A 78 16.24 9.61 -0.02
CA GLY A 78 15.81 10.01 1.31
C GLY A 78 14.88 11.20 1.27
N ILE A 79 14.39 11.62 2.44
CA ILE A 79 13.40 12.69 2.57
C ILE A 79 13.95 14.04 2.03
N GLU A 80 15.19 14.37 2.36
CA GLU A 80 15.81 15.63 1.98
C GLU A 80 16.02 15.77 0.47
N ASP A 81 16.40 14.66 -0.19
CA ASP A 81 16.50 14.58 -1.65
C ASP A 81 15.15 14.84 -2.33
N VAL A 82 14.07 14.24 -1.81
CA VAL A 82 12.71 14.45 -2.35
C VAL A 82 12.23 15.87 -2.08
N LEU A 83 12.51 16.44 -0.90
CA LEU A 83 12.11 17.81 -0.57
C LEU A 83 12.83 18.83 -1.45
N ALA A 84 14.13 18.68 -1.67
CA ALA A 84 14.88 19.56 -2.59
C ALA A 84 14.27 19.52 -4.00
N ARG A 85 13.94 18.32 -4.48
CA ARG A 85 13.32 18.13 -5.78
C ARG A 85 11.89 18.67 -5.85
N PHE A 86 11.14 18.57 -4.75
CA PHE A 86 9.81 19.16 -4.61
C PHE A 86 9.89 20.70 -4.74
N ASP A 87 10.78 21.33 -3.99
CA ASP A 87 10.96 22.79 -4.01
C ASP A 87 11.36 23.30 -5.40
N GLU A 88 12.28 22.61 -6.07
CA GLU A 88 12.62 22.91 -7.45
C GLU A 88 11.42 22.80 -8.40
N ALA A 89 10.59 21.75 -8.26
CA ALA A 89 9.41 21.57 -9.08
C ALA A 89 8.39 22.70 -8.83
N ARG A 90 8.15 23.04 -7.57
CA ARG A 90 7.28 24.16 -7.18
C ARG A 90 7.76 25.50 -7.71
N ALA A 91 9.05 25.77 -7.62
CA ALA A 91 9.67 26.99 -8.16
C ALA A 91 9.50 27.12 -9.69
N ARG A 92 9.45 25.99 -10.40
CA ARG A 92 9.15 25.93 -11.84
C ARG A 92 7.65 25.98 -12.17
N GLY A 93 6.77 26.10 -11.17
CA GLY A 93 5.33 26.23 -11.35
C GLY A 93 4.57 24.90 -11.41
N ALA A 94 5.19 23.76 -11.12
CA ALA A 94 4.48 22.47 -11.06
C ALA A 94 3.40 22.51 -9.99
N LYS A 95 2.20 22.08 -10.35
CA LYS A 95 1.03 22.08 -9.47
C LYS A 95 0.71 20.69 -8.94
N LEU A 96 0.70 19.68 -9.81
CA LEU A 96 0.32 18.32 -9.46
C LEU A 96 1.56 17.54 -9.06
N ILE A 97 1.76 17.41 -7.75
CA ILE A 97 2.88 16.63 -7.17
C ILE A 97 2.29 15.64 -6.18
N ASP A 98 2.55 14.35 -6.41
CA ASP A 98 2.13 13.27 -5.54
C ASP A 98 3.31 12.80 -4.70
N LEU A 99 3.11 12.51 -3.41
CA LEU A 99 4.16 12.25 -2.44
C LEU A 99 3.94 10.96 -1.63
N GLY A 100 5.02 10.24 -1.38
CA GLY A 100 5.12 9.17 -0.39
C GLY A 100 4.52 7.83 -0.83
N CYS A 101 4.40 6.90 0.13
CA CYS A 101 3.96 5.51 -0.05
C CYS A 101 2.69 5.37 -0.88
N MET A 102 1.72 6.25 -0.65
CA MET A 102 0.37 6.20 -1.22
C MET A 102 0.11 7.31 -2.24
N GLN A 103 1.13 8.03 -2.68
CA GLN A 103 1.09 9.10 -3.68
C GLN A 103 -0.04 10.11 -3.43
N ILE A 104 -0.01 10.72 -2.25
CA ILE A 104 -0.99 11.75 -1.90
C ILE A 104 -0.64 13.05 -2.65
N ASN A 105 -1.61 13.56 -3.41
CA ASN A 105 -1.43 14.78 -4.19
C ASN A 105 -1.37 16.03 -3.31
N HIS A 106 -0.25 16.77 -3.38
CA HIS A 106 -0.04 17.96 -2.57
C HIS A 106 -1.03 19.09 -2.89
N HIS A 107 -1.44 19.24 -4.13
CA HIS A 107 -2.38 20.31 -4.53
C HIS A 107 -3.77 20.14 -3.91
N PHE A 108 -4.25 18.90 -3.83
CA PHE A 108 -5.60 18.61 -3.35
C PHE A 108 -5.68 18.27 -1.86
N HIS A 109 -4.58 17.81 -1.29
CA HIS A 109 -4.58 17.25 0.06
C HIS A 109 -3.50 17.84 0.97
N GLY A 110 -2.64 18.72 0.46
CA GLY A 110 -1.52 19.29 1.23
C GLY A 110 -1.95 20.04 2.49
N GLU A 111 -3.14 20.65 2.48
CA GLU A 111 -3.71 21.37 3.64
C GLU A 111 -3.98 20.48 4.86
N HIS A 112 -4.05 19.15 4.68
CA HIS A 112 -4.23 18.20 5.77
C HIS A 112 -2.92 17.78 6.44
N PHE A 113 -1.79 18.35 6.01
CA PHE A 113 -0.45 18.09 6.53
C PHE A 113 0.23 19.40 6.91
N GLY A 114 1.07 19.37 7.92
CA GLY A 114 1.82 20.56 8.35
C GLY A 114 2.92 20.98 7.37
N SER A 115 3.40 20.04 6.53
CA SER A 115 4.46 20.30 5.54
C SER A 115 4.52 19.19 4.49
N PRO A 116 5.20 19.41 3.33
CA PRO A 116 5.53 18.34 2.39
C PRO A 116 6.37 17.21 3.02
N GLY A 117 7.20 17.53 4.01
CA GLY A 117 7.96 16.54 4.78
C GLY A 117 7.06 15.60 5.57
N GLU A 118 5.98 16.10 6.14
CA GLU A 118 4.97 15.27 6.81
C GLU A 118 4.21 14.38 5.81
N MET A 119 4.01 14.83 4.58
CA MET A 119 3.44 13.98 3.51
C MET A 119 4.39 12.83 3.10
N LEU A 120 5.69 12.96 3.33
CA LEU A 120 6.69 11.92 3.07
C LEU A 120 6.93 11.00 4.27
N ASP A 121 6.41 11.33 5.46
CA ASP A 121 6.42 10.43 6.61
C ASP A 121 5.52 9.23 6.32
N PRO A 122 6.03 7.99 6.34
CA PRO A 122 5.26 6.81 5.94
C PRO A 122 4.00 6.59 6.79
N HIS A 123 4.08 6.85 8.11
CA HIS A 123 2.93 6.71 9.01
C HIS A 123 1.82 7.69 8.63
N ARG A 124 2.15 8.98 8.54
CA ARG A 124 1.18 10.05 8.21
C ARG A 124 0.59 9.88 6.82
N ASN A 125 1.43 9.53 5.86
CA ASN A 125 1.02 9.32 4.47
C ASN A 125 0.02 8.16 4.33
N VAL A 126 0.36 6.99 4.89
CA VAL A 126 -0.48 5.79 4.82
C VAL A 126 -1.75 5.97 5.66
N GLU A 127 -1.65 6.56 6.85
CA GLU A 127 -2.82 6.82 7.70
C GLU A 127 -3.83 7.74 7.00
N TYR A 128 -3.35 8.85 6.40
CA TYR A 128 -4.21 9.74 5.63
C TYR A 128 -4.90 9.03 4.47
N ALA A 129 -4.14 8.27 3.69
CA ALA A 129 -4.67 7.50 2.55
C ALA A 129 -5.73 6.47 2.98
N ALA A 130 -5.49 5.77 4.09
CA ALA A 130 -6.44 4.80 4.62
C ALA A 130 -7.74 5.47 5.06
N ARG A 131 -7.66 6.57 5.82
CA ARG A 131 -8.83 7.36 6.21
C ARG A 131 -9.61 7.84 4.97
N PHE A 132 -8.92 8.42 4.00
CA PHE A 132 -9.55 8.90 2.76
C PHE A 132 -10.23 7.77 1.98
N LEU A 133 -9.59 6.61 1.86
CA LEU A 133 -10.19 5.44 1.19
C LEU A 133 -11.40 4.89 1.96
N SER A 134 -11.36 4.89 3.29
CA SER A 134 -12.49 4.50 4.15
C SER A 134 -13.68 5.45 3.98
N ASP A 135 -13.43 6.75 3.94
CA ASP A 135 -14.45 7.79 3.70
C ASP A 135 -15.09 7.64 2.30
N LEU A 136 -14.26 7.31 1.29
CA LEU A 136 -14.77 6.99 -0.05
C LEU A 136 -15.65 5.74 -0.05
N ARG A 137 -15.25 4.70 0.70
CA ARG A 137 -16.05 3.47 0.85
C ARG A 137 -17.40 3.74 1.50
N ALA A 138 -17.43 4.56 2.53
CA ALA A 138 -18.67 4.94 3.21
C ALA A 138 -19.63 5.69 2.28
N ARG A 139 -19.10 6.55 1.40
CA ARG A 139 -19.90 7.33 0.43
C ARG A 139 -20.37 6.54 -0.78
N HIS A 140 -19.64 5.51 -1.20
CA HIS A 140 -19.88 4.79 -2.45
C HIS A 140 -20.29 3.32 -2.27
N GLU A 141 -20.43 2.84 -1.04
CA GLU A 141 -20.94 1.52 -0.66
C GLU A 141 -20.20 0.31 -1.27
N SER A 142 -19.11 0.51 -2.00
CA SER A 142 -18.28 -0.56 -2.55
C SER A 142 -16.80 -0.21 -2.56
N TRP A 143 -15.94 -1.20 -2.33
CA TRP A 143 -14.48 -1.02 -2.43
C TRP A 143 -14.04 -0.71 -3.86
N THR A 144 -14.70 -1.26 -4.86
CA THR A 144 -14.39 -0.98 -6.27
C THR A 144 -14.58 0.51 -6.58
N MET A 145 -15.69 1.10 -6.15
CA MET A 145 -15.96 2.52 -6.35
C MET A 145 -15.02 3.40 -5.49
N ALA A 146 -14.76 3.01 -4.24
CA ALA A 146 -13.81 3.73 -3.40
C ALA A 146 -12.41 3.80 -4.04
N VAL A 147 -11.91 2.67 -4.53
CA VAL A 147 -10.63 2.58 -5.26
C VAL A 147 -10.63 3.40 -6.54
N ALA A 148 -11.72 3.36 -7.32
CA ALA A 148 -11.88 4.17 -8.52
C ALA A 148 -11.77 5.67 -8.22
N ARG A 149 -12.50 6.12 -7.19
CA ARG A 149 -12.54 7.53 -6.75
C ARG A 149 -11.26 8.01 -6.09
N TYR A 150 -10.52 7.11 -5.46
CA TYR A 150 -9.21 7.43 -4.87
C TYR A 150 -8.25 8.01 -5.90
N HIS A 151 -8.19 7.40 -7.08
CA HIS A 151 -7.25 7.80 -8.13
C HIS A 151 -7.77 8.93 -9.03
N ALA A 152 -9.00 8.85 -9.48
CA ALA A 152 -9.46 9.67 -10.61
C ALA A 152 -10.65 10.60 -10.29
N GLY A 153 -11.05 10.67 -9.01
CA GLY A 153 -12.20 11.50 -8.62
C GLY A 153 -13.50 11.15 -9.38
N PRO A 154 -14.50 12.04 -9.40
CA PRO A 154 -15.73 11.85 -10.15
C PRO A 154 -15.52 12.14 -11.65
N ASN A 155 -16.34 11.51 -12.50
CA ASN A 155 -16.46 11.83 -13.94
C ASN A 155 -15.23 11.50 -14.82
N ASN A 156 -14.41 10.53 -14.43
CA ASN A 156 -13.28 10.06 -15.26
C ASN A 156 -13.28 8.53 -15.35
N ASP A 157 -14.34 7.98 -15.93
CA ASP A 157 -14.58 6.53 -16.00
C ASP A 157 -13.43 5.73 -16.67
N PRO A 158 -12.80 6.19 -17.78
CA PRO A 158 -11.69 5.45 -18.36
C PRO A 158 -10.48 5.32 -17.44
N ALA A 159 -10.10 6.40 -16.74
CA ALA A 159 -8.99 6.38 -15.79
C ALA A 159 -9.34 5.51 -14.56
N GLN A 160 -10.57 5.62 -14.06
CA GLN A 160 -11.08 4.82 -12.97
C GLN A 160 -11.04 3.32 -13.30
N LYS A 161 -11.56 2.90 -14.46
CA LYS A 161 -11.53 1.49 -14.90
C LYS A 161 -10.09 0.97 -14.98
N LYS A 162 -9.22 1.70 -15.65
CA LYS A 162 -7.80 1.32 -15.80
C LYS A 162 -7.12 1.15 -14.43
N TYR A 163 -7.37 2.07 -13.51
CA TYR A 163 -6.80 2.03 -12.17
C TYR A 163 -7.31 0.83 -11.35
N VAL A 164 -8.63 0.62 -11.31
CA VAL A 164 -9.25 -0.52 -10.63
C VAL A 164 -8.68 -1.85 -11.14
N CYS A 165 -8.50 -1.99 -12.44
CA CYS A 165 -7.95 -3.21 -13.03
C CYS A 165 -6.49 -3.45 -12.62
N ARG A 166 -5.68 -2.39 -12.46
CA ARG A 166 -4.32 -2.51 -11.90
C ARG A 166 -4.34 -2.94 -10.44
N VAL A 167 -5.25 -2.38 -9.64
CA VAL A 167 -5.41 -2.77 -8.23
C VAL A 167 -5.86 -4.24 -8.12
N ILE A 168 -6.80 -4.69 -8.95
CA ILE A 168 -7.21 -6.10 -8.99
C ILE A 168 -6.04 -7.01 -9.38
N ALA A 169 -5.25 -6.63 -10.38
CA ALA A 169 -4.07 -7.39 -10.78
C ALA A 169 -3.06 -7.53 -9.64
N ASN A 170 -2.79 -6.44 -8.89
CA ASN A 170 -1.93 -6.47 -7.72
C ASN A 170 -2.52 -7.33 -6.59
N LEU A 171 -3.83 -7.25 -6.36
CA LEU A 171 -4.53 -8.06 -5.35
C LEU A 171 -4.37 -9.57 -5.63
N VAL A 172 -4.44 -9.96 -6.90
CA VAL A 172 -4.25 -11.35 -7.32
C VAL A 172 -2.77 -11.75 -7.24
N ALA A 173 -1.87 -10.89 -7.72
CA ALA A 173 -0.44 -11.17 -7.72
C ALA A 173 0.14 -11.34 -6.30
N THR A 174 -0.45 -10.67 -5.33
CA THR A 174 -0.04 -10.76 -3.91
C THR A 174 -0.76 -11.85 -3.12
N GLY A 175 -1.64 -12.63 -3.75
CA GLY A 175 -2.37 -13.73 -3.10
C GLY A 175 -3.55 -13.29 -2.22
N TYR A 176 -3.87 -11.99 -2.17
CA TYR A 176 -5.02 -11.47 -1.41
C TYR A 176 -6.36 -11.64 -2.15
N GLY A 177 -6.35 -12.05 -3.40
CA GLY A 177 -7.55 -12.23 -4.21
C GLY A 177 -7.35 -13.21 -5.36
N LYS A 178 -8.41 -13.36 -6.16
CA LYS A 178 -8.40 -14.16 -7.39
C LYS A 178 -9.21 -13.48 -8.48
N TRP A 179 -8.89 -13.75 -9.73
CA TRP A 179 -9.72 -13.33 -10.85
C TRP A 179 -11.09 -14.01 -10.78
N THR A 180 -12.14 -13.22 -10.74
CA THR A 180 -13.52 -13.71 -10.89
C THR A 180 -14.00 -13.47 -12.32
N PRO A 181 -15.06 -14.19 -12.80
CA PRO A 181 -15.64 -13.91 -14.11
C PRO A 181 -16.01 -12.44 -14.30
N ASN A 182 -16.63 -11.82 -13.29
CA ASN A 182 -17.00 -10.38 -13.34
C ASN A 182 -15.79 -9.46 -13.42
N ALA A 183 -14.73 -9.71 -12.61
CA ALA A 183 -13.51 -8.92 -12.67
C ALA A 183 -12.80 -9.04 -14.02
N THR A 184 -12.77 -10.26 -14.59
CA THR A 184 -12.20 -10.52 -15.92
C THR A 184 -13.00 -9.81 -17.02
N GLN A 185 -14.32 -9.84 -16.95
CA GLN A 185 -15.18 -9.13 -17.92
C GLN A 185 -15.04 -7.61 -17.81
N PHE A 186 -15.00 -7.08 -16.57
CA PHE A 186 -14.84 -5.65 -16.31
C PHE A 186 -13.50 -5.12 -16.84
N CYS A 187 -12.42 -5.88 -16.72
CA CYS A 187 -11.06 -5.45 -17.08
C CYS A 187 -10.66 -5.75 -18.54
N ARG A 188 -11.51 -6.34 -19.32
CA ARG A 188 -11.37 -6.45 -20.79
C ARG A 188 -11.87 -5.17 -21.45
#